data_1857a5efe244b76d0e7729ee85761e36
#
_entry.id   1857a5efe244b76d0e7729ee85761e36
#
_cell.length_a   1.000
_cell.length_b   1.000
_cell.length_c   1.000
_cell.angle_alpha   90.00
_cell.angle_beta   90.00
_cell.angle_gamma   90.00
#
_symmetry.space_group_name_H-M   'P 1'
#
loop_
_entity.id
_entity.type
_entity.pdbx_description
1 polymer ?
#
loop_
_entity_poly.entity_id
_entity_poly.type
_entity_poly.pdbx_seq_one_letter_code
_entity_poly.pdbx_strand_id
1 'polypeptide(L)'
;MFKEEGGALFDSRMVSLGHTLQGNIPSPIDRTRAVRLSLKSMHFIEEQAEQLAKLPWKQRWTHKGADAVIAIQGTKVNWVGVKDMVEQADMKNRRGKTQWWTKYKQMAEMLVARDQLVT
;
A
#
# COMPACT_ATOMS: atom_id res chain seq x y z
N MET A 1 -5.43 -19.12 26.20
CA MET A 1 -4.41 -19.29 27.24
C MET A 1 -3.53 -18.04 27.34
N PHE A 2 -2.55 -17.82 26.53
CA PHE A 2 -1.68 -16.62 26.63
C PHE A 2 -2.39 -15.28 26.51
N LYS A 3 -3.46 -15.19 25.74
CA LYS A 3 -4.26 -13.96 25.60
C LYS A 3 -5.04 -13.61 26.87
N GLU A 4 -5.50 -14.59 27.61
CA GLU A 4 -6.21 -14.39 28.88
C GLU A 4 -5.24 -14.06 30.02
N GLU A 5 -4.10 -14.72 30.07
CA GLU A 5 -3.08 -14.52 31.11
C GLU A 5 -2.31 -13.22 30.94
N GLY A 6 -2.09 -12.80 29.70
CA GLY A 6 -1.28 -11.62 29.36
C GLY A 6 -2.06 -10.35 29.04
N GLY A 7 -3.40 -10.37 29.12
CA GLY A 7 -4.29 -9.37 28.53
C GLY A 7 -3.99 -7.88 28.81
N ALA A 8 -3.36 -7.57 29.93
CA ALA A 8 -2.94 -6.21 30.27
C ALA A 8 -1.47 -5.89 29.86
N LEU A 9 -0.67 -6.91 29.59
CA LEU A 9 0.78 -6.78 29.35
C LEU A 9 1.16 -6.93 27.88
N PHE A 10 0.44 -7.78 27.13
CA PHE A 10 0.71 -8.00 25.71
C PHE A 10 -0.54 -8.48 24.96
N ASP A 11 -0.57 -8.22 23.67
CA ASP A 11 -1.59 -8.76 22.75
C ASP A 11 -1.05 -10.03 22.07
N SER A 12 -1.76 -11.13 22.23
CA SER A 12 -1.39 -12.39 21.55
C SER A 12 -2.33 -12.66 20.38
N ARG A 13 -1.75 -12.96 19.22
CA ARG A 13 -2.48 -13.25 18.00
C ARG A 13 -2.05 -14.59 17.42
N MET A 14 -3.03 -15.33 16.94
CA MET A 14 -2.77 -16.58 16.25
C MET A 14 -2.62 -16.32 14.74
N VAL A 15 -1.56 -16.84 14.15
CA VAL A 15 -1.26 -16.71 12.71
C VAL A 15 -1.15 -18.10 12.11
N SER A 16 -1.79 -18.29 10.95
CA SER A 16 -1.60 -19.49 10.13
C SER A 16 -0.27 -19.42 9.40
N LEU A 17 0.67 -20.28 9.75
CA LEU A 17 2.00 -20.32 9.11
C LEU A 17 1.92 -20.62 7.62
N GLY A 18 0.97 -21.45 7.18
CA GLY A 18 0.76 -21.73 5.76
C GLY A 18 0.47 -20.48 4.96
N HIS A 19 -0.34 -19.59 5.49
CA HIS A 19 -0.68 -18.31 4.85
C HIS A 19 0.51 -17.33 4.83
N THR A 20 1.29 -17.31 5.88
CA THR A 20 2.49 -16.47 6.00
C THR A 20 3.62 -16.94 5.09
N LEU A 21 3.71 -18.24 4.86
CA LEU A 21 4.76 -18.87 4.03
C LEU A 21 4.36 -19.03 2.55
N GLN A 22 3.16 -18.64 2.18
CA GLN A 22 2.73 -18.59 0.78
C GLN A 22 3.58 -17.58 0.02
N GLY A 23 4.16 -18.00 -1.11
CA GLY A 23 4.92 -17.14 -1.98
C GLY A 23 6.43 -17.23 -1.83
N ASN A 24 6.97 -18.37 -1.42
CA ASN A 24 8.41 -18.62 -1.40
C ASN A 24 9.11 -18.28 -2.72
N ILE A 25 8.40 -18.45 -3.85
CA ILE A 25 8.89 -18.10 -5.18
C ILE A 25 8.01 -16.99 -5.74
N PRO A 26 8.47 -15.74 -5.75
CA PRO A 26 7.71 -14.62 -6.29
C PRO A 26 7.57 -14.74 -7.81
N SER A 27 6.46 -14.23 -8.34
CA SER A 27 6.24 -14.15 -9.78
C SER A 27 7.26 -13.22 -10.45
N PRO A 28 7.50 -13.34 -11.78
CA PRO A 28 8.36 -12.41 -12.51
C PRO A 28 7.93 -10.94 -12.36
N ILE A 29 6.62 -10.68 -12.32
CA ILE A 29 6.05 -9.34 -12.11
C ILE A 29 6.42 -8.81 -10.73
N ASP A 30 6.31 -9.62 -9.69
CA ASP A 30 6.65 -9.22 -8.32
C ASP A 30 8.14 -8.88 -8.19
N ARG A 31 9.01 -9.67 -8.81
CA ARG A 31 10.45 -9.43 -8.85
C ARG A 31 10.78 -8.11 -9.56
N THR A 32 10.21 -7.90 -10.74
CA THR A 32 10.41 -6.68 -11.53
C THR A 32 9.90 -5.45 -10.78
N ARG A 33 8.72 -5.54 -10.18
CA ARG A 33 8.16 -4.46 -9.35
C ARG A 33 9.03 -4.15 -8.14
N ALA A 34 9.48 -5.16 -7.43
CA ALA A 34 10.35 -4.97 -6.27
C ALA A 34 11.61 -4.17 -6.61
N VAL A 35 12.31 -4.53 -7.69
CA VAL A 35 13.50 -3.82 -8.16
C VAL A 35 13.14 -2.38 -8.57
N ARG A 36 12.08 -2.20 -9.36
CA ARG A 36 11.66 -0.88 -9.85
C ARG A 36 11.25 0.05 -8.71
N LEU A 37 10.49 -0.45 -7.75
CA LEU A 37 10.06 0.34 -6.58
C LEU A 37 11.25 0.67 -5.68
N SER A 38 12.19 -0.25 -5.49
CA SER A 38 13.41 0.00 -4.72
C SER A 38 14.28 1.09 -5.34
N LEU A 39 14.51 1.04 -6.64
CA LEU A 39 15.27 2.08 -7.36
C LEU A 39 14.59 3.43 -7.26
N LYS A 40 13.28 3.50 -7.46
CA LYS A 40 12.53 4.75 -7.30
C LYS A 40 12.60 5.30 -5.88
N SER A 41 12.56 4.42 -4.88
CA SER A 41 12.68 4.82 -3.48
C SER A 41 14.06 5.38 -3.17
N MET A 42 15.12 4.77 -3.69
CA MET A 42 16.48 5.27 -3.53
C MET A 42 16.67 6.66 -4.15
N HIS A 43 16.23 6.85 -5.40
CA HIS A 43 16.28 8.16 -6.04
C HIS A 43 15.50 9.23 -5.27
N PHE A 44 14.31 8.88 -4.79
CA PHE A 44 13.52 9.80 -3.97
C PHE A 44 14.26 10.20 -2.68
N ILE A 45 14.87 9.25 -1.99
CA ILE A 45 15.64 9.52 -0.77
C ILE A 45 16.83 10.43 -1.07
N GLU A 46 17.57 10.19 -2.16
CA GLU A 46 18.70 11.02 -2.59
C GLU A 46 18.25 12.47 -2.86
N GLU A 47 17.19 12.64 -3.66
CA GLU A 47 16.64 13.98 -3.96
C GLU A 47 16.19 14.71 -2.70
N GLN A 48 15.48 14.02 -1.82
CA GLN A 48 15.02 14.61 -0.57
C GLN A 48 16.17 14.92 0.39
N ALA A 49 17.17 14.06 0.46
CA ALA A 49 18.37 14.29 1.28
C ALA A 49 19.13 15.54 0.82
N GLU A 50 19.29 15.74 -0.48
CA GLU A 50 19.92 16.94 -1.03
C GLU A 50 19.13 18.21 -0.72
N GLN A 51 17.81 18.16 -0.85
CA GLN A 51 16.94 19.30 -0.53
C GLN A 51 16.95 19.61 0.96
N LEU A 52 16.84 18.61 1.81
CA LEU A 52 16.85 18.76 3.26
C LEU A 52 18.20 19.24 3.80
N ALA A 53 19.31 18.85 3.17
CA ALA A 53 20.64 19.29 3.56
C ALA A 53 20.82 20.81 3.41
N LYS A 54 20.12 21.43 2.46
CA LYS A 54 20.14 22.88 2.23
C LYS A 54 19.33 23.68 3.25
N LEU A 55 18.46 23.01 4.01
CA LEU A 55 17.57 23.66 4.98
C LEU A 55 18.14 23.61 6.41
N PRO A 56 17.89 24.66 7.24
CA PRO A 56 18.15 24.59 8.66
C PRO A 56 17.42 23.40 9.29
N TRP A 57 18.03 22.75 10.27
CA TRP A 57 17.50 21.52 10.85
C TRP A 57 16.06 21.64 11.38
N LYS A 58 15.68 22.82 11.93
CA LYS A 58 14.30 23.07 12.39
C LYS A 58 13.27 23.04 11.27
N GLN A 59 13.64 23.43 10.06
CA GLN A 59 12.75 23.47 8.91
C GLN A 59 12.66 22.11 8.19
N ARG A 60 13.60 21.21 8.46
CA ARG A 60 13.57 19.86 7.87
C ARG A 60 12.36 19.06 8.27
N TRP A 61 11.86 19.26 9.50
CA TRP A 61 10.68 18.56 10.03
C TRP A 61 9.36 19.00 9.40
N THR A 62 9.32 20.19 8.85
CA THR A 62 8.13 20.79 8.24
C THR A 62 8.20 20.83 6.70
N HIS A 63 9.26 20.27 6.13
CA HIS A 63 9.44 20.27 4.69
C HIS A 63 8.37 19.39 4.01
N LYS A 64 7.53 20.05 3.19
CA LYS A 64 6.51 19.38 2.42
C LYS A 64 7.15 18.55 1.30
N GLY A 65 6.73 17.31 1.16
CA GLY A 65 7.20 16.41 0.12
C GLY A 65 8.21 15.36 0.56
N ALA A 66 8.76 15.49 1.80
CA ALA A 66 9.62 14.45 2.37
C ALA A 66 8.84 13.22 2.85
N ASP A 67 7.55 13.40 3.15
CA ASP A 67 6.59 12.37 3.56
C ASP A 67 5.79 11.88 2.35
N ALA A 68 6.18 10.80 1.75
CA ALA A 68 5.51 10.29 0.58
C ALA A 68 5.35 8.77 0.62
N VAL A 69 4.28 8.32 -0.02
CA VAL A 69 3.99 6.91 -0.24
C VAL A 69 4.08 6.62 -1.72
N ILE A 70 4.77 5.55 -2.07
CA ILE A 70 4.81 5.09 -3.45
C ILE A 70 3.49 4.39 -3.77
N ALA A 71 2.80 4.87 -4.80
CA ALA A 71 1.49 4.36 -5.21
C ALA A 71 1.51 3.89 -6.65
N ILE A 72 0.83 2.78 -6.90
CA ILE A 72 0.62 2.25 -8.24
C ILE A 72 -0.78 2.66 -8.69
N GLN A 73 -0.85 3.48 -9.72
CA GLN A 73 -2.09 3.94 -10.33
C GLN A 73 -2.16 3.46 -11.78
N GLY A 74 -2.87 2.35 -12.00
CA GLY A 74 -2.85 1.68 -13.30
C GLY A 74 -1.47 1.13 -13.61
N THR A 75 -0.84 1.63 -14.67
CA THR A 75 0.53 1.26 -15.09
C THR A 75 1.61 2.19 -14.54
N LYS A 76 1.21 3.30 -13.93
CA LYS A 76 2.12 4.35 -13.45
C LYS A 76 2.44 4.15 -11.97
N VAL A 77 3.67 4.46 -11.62
CA VAL A 77 4.14 4.52 -10.24
C VAL A 77 4.37 5.97 -9.89
N ASN A 78 3.60 6.48 -8.94
CA ASN A 78 3.61 7.87 -8.51
C ASN A 78 3.93 7.99 -7.02
N TRP A 79 4.44 9.15 -6.64
CA TRP A 79 4.56 9.55 -5.25
C TRP A 79 3.31 10.31 -4.82
N VAL A 80 2.75 9.92 -3.68
CA VAL A 80 1.58 10.55 -3.08
C VAL A 80 1.94 10.98 -1.67
N GLY A 81 1.64 12.21 -1.32
CA GLY A 81 1.84 12.70 0.05
C GLY A 81 1.01 11.88 1.05
N VAL A 82 1.56 11.68 2.24
CA VAL A 82 0.86 10.90 3.28
C VAL A 82 -0.51 11.51 3.61
N LYS A 83 -0.58 12.84 3.65
CA LYS A 83 -1.83 13.55 3.90
C LYS A 83 -2.90 13.25 2.83
N ASP A 84 -2.52 13.34 1.57
CA ASP A 84 -3.42 13.07 0.45
C ASP A 84 -3.86 11.60 0.44
N MET A 85 -2.94 10.69 0.77
CA MET A 85 -3.27 9.27 0.92
C MET A 85 -4.32 9.05 2.00
N VAL A 86 -4.18 9.66 3.16
CA VAL A 86 -5.14 9.54 4.26
C VAL A 86 -6.50 10.13 3.90
N GLU A 87 -6.52 11.28 3.22
CA GLU A 87 -7.76 11.91 2.77
C GLU A 87 -8.52 11.07 1.74
N GLN A 88 -7.81 10.37 0.87
CA GLN A 88 -8.38 9.54 -0.19
C GLN A 88 -8.65 8.08 0.23
N ALA A 89 -8.14 7.67 1.38
CA ALA A 89 -8.28 6.32 1.89
C ALA A 89 -9.39 6.18 2.93
N ASP A 90 -10.14 5.11 2.81
CA ASP A 90 -11.01 4.63 3.88
C ASP A 90 -10.19 3.66 4.76
N MET A 91 -9.61 4.21 5.81
CA MET A 91 -8.72 3.47 6.70
C MET A 91 -9.43 2.34 7.45
N LYS A 92 -10.71 2.50 7.72
CA LYS A 92 -11.53 1.49 8.41
C LYS A 92 -11.71 0.24 7.53
N ASN A 93 -12.04 0.44 6.28
CA ASN A 93 -12.26 -0.65 5.33
C ASN A 93 -11.01 -0.99 4.50
N ARG A 94 -9.89 -0.33 4.76
CA ARG A 94 -8.59 -0.54 4.11
C ARG A 94 -8.65 -0.49 2.58
N ARG A 95 -9.31 0.54 2.05
CA ARG A 95 -9.48 0.75 0.61
C ARG A 95 -9.50 2.24 0.26
N GLY A 96 -9.35 2.57 -1.01
CA GLY A 96 -9.58 3.93 -1.48
C GLY A 96 -11.05 4.32 -1.36
N LYS A 97 -11.35 5.57 -1.08
CA LYS A 97 -12.73 6.10 -1.08
C LYS A 97 -13.34 6.02 -2.48
N THR A 98 -12.54 6.29 -3.51
CA THR A 98 -12.94 6.15 -4.92
C THR A 98 -12.49 4.80 -5.45
N GLN A 99 -13.43 3.96 -5.81
CA GLN A 99 -13.18 2.62 -6.35
C GLN A 99 -13.36 2.64 -7.87
N TRP A 100 -12.29 2.97 -8.58
CA TRP A 100 -12.32 3.14 -10.04
C TRP A 100 -12.73 1.86 -10.79
N TRP A 101 -12.47 0.69 -10.22
CA TRP A 101 -12.82 -0.61 -10.84
C TRP A 101 -14.32 -0.88 -10.84
N THR A 102 -15.13 -0.18 -10.04
CA THR A 102 -16.58 -0.38 -10.00
C THR A 102 -17.25 -0.07 -11.32
N LYS A 103 -16.64 0.77 -12.17
CA LYS A 103 -17.11 1.02 -13.53
C LYS A 103 -17.08 -0.21 -14.43
N TYR A 104 -16.27 -1.21 -14.10
CA TYR A 104 -16.18 -2.47 -14.84
C TYR A 104 -17.07 -3.58 -14.28
N LYS A 105 -17.85 -3.27 -13.23
CA LYS A 105 -18.72 -4.26 -12.59
C LYS A 105 -19.66 -4.94 -13.58
N GLN A 106 -20.34 -4.15 -14.40
CA GLN A 106 -21.27 -4.68 -15.41
C GLN A 106 -20.58 -5.62 -16.41
N MET A 107 -19.38 -5.23 -16.87
CA MET A 107 -18.58 -6.08 -17.75
C MET A 107 -18.20 -7.41 -17.07
N ALA A 108 -17.76 -7.36 -15.82
CA ALA A 108 -17.42 -8.56 -15.06
C ALA A 108 -18.64 -9.47 -14.84
N GLU A 109 -19.80 -8.90 -14.57
CA GLU A 109 -21.06 -9.63 -14.43
C GLU A 109 -21.47 -10.34 -15.73
N MET A 110 -21.28 -9.67 -16.86
CA MET A 110 -21.52 -10.28 -18.18
C MET A 110 -20.55 -11.44 -18.46
N LEU A 111 -19.27 -11.27 -18.14
CA LEU A 111 -18.25 -12.29 -18.39
C LEU A 111 -18.46 -13.56 -17.56
N VAL A 112 -18.95 -13.44 -16.33
CA VAL A 112 -19.25 -14.61 -15.49
C VAL A 112 -20.66 -15.15 -15.70
N ALA A 113 -21.43 -14.57 -16.61
CA ALA A 113 -22.81 -14.96 -16.91
C ALA A 113 -23.67 -15.11 -15.64
N ARG A 114 -23.53 -14.15 -14.72
CA ARG A 114 -24.16 -14.20 -13.40
C ARG A 114 -25.66 -14.43 -13.46
N ASP A 115 -26.32 -13.81 -14.41
CA ASP A 115 -27.76 -13.94 -14.60
C ASP A 115 -28.18 -15.37 -14.98
N GLN A 116 -27.25 -16.14 -15.56
CA GLN A 116 -27.49 -17.57 -15.90
C GLN A 116 -27.20 -18.50 -14.70
N LEU A 117 -26.37 -18.04 -13.74
CA LEU A 117 -26.02 -18.83 -12.57
C LEU A 117 -27.04 -18.68 -11.43
N VAL A 118 -27.86 -17.63 -11.46
CA VAL A 118 -28.84 -17.31 -10.42
C VAL A 118 -30.24 -17.90 -10.75
N THR A 119 -30.44 -18.31 -11.98
CA THR A 119 -31.64 -19.03 -12.42
C THR A 119 -31.47 -20.53 -12.31
#